data_6d69064d477505f04e1684454e78a881
#
_entry.id   6d69064d477505f04e1684454e78a881
#
_cell.length_a   1.000
_cell.length_b   1.000
_cell.length_c   1.000
_cell.angle_alpha   90.00
_cell.angle_beta   90.00
_cell.angle_gamma   90.00
#
_symmetry.space_group_name_H-M   'P 1'
#
loop_
_entity.id
_entity.type
_entity.pdbx_description
1 polymer ?
#
loop_
_entity_poly.entity_id
_entity_poly.type
_entity_poly.pdbx_seq_one_letter_code
_entity_poly.pdbx_strand_id
1 'polypeptide(L)'
;MRMRLMLLGGGNALGQALLRQGAEENIEFLAPMPPEQGWDPASLTALLDEQRPDALVNLAYYHDWFQARQVEAERLFAQEHAIDRLAELCLHHEIILLQPSSYKVFDGARATAYSEKDEVRPLSLRAQALWRFEQQVRTICPRHVLLRFGWLLDESPGGRMDRLLQWAESGEPLYLADDRRGNPTPVDDAARVILSVLKQLDCNAPLWGTYHYGGIEAATSLAMGQATLIEARRHRAEIPQDFTPQAHIERPDAPEEPQHAVLSCKKILNTFGIKPRAWRATLPAIIDRYYRHH
;
A
#
# COMPACT_ATOMS: atom_id res chain seq x y z
N MET A 1 -26.87 -3.33 10.85
CA MET A 1 -26.79 -4.12 9.59
C MET A 1 -25.35 -4.52 9.43
N ARG A 2 -25.02 -5.66 8.84
CA ARG A 2 -23.62 -6.07 8.59
C ARG A 2 -23.15 -5.36 7.33
N MET A 3 -22.00 -4.64 7.38
CA MET A 3 -21.43 -3.96 6.21
C MET A 3 -21.01 -4.99 5.16
N ARG A 4 -21.49 -4.86 3.92
CA ARG A 4 -21.04 -5.66 2.78
C ARG A 4 -19.87 -4.97 2.10
N LEU A 5 -18.68 -5.50 2.30
CA LEU A 5 -17.44 -4.93 1.81
C LEU A 5 -16.91 -5.71 0.60
N MET A 6 -16.93 -5.06 -0.57
CA MET A 6 -16.27 -5.58 -1.77
C MET A 6 -14.76 -5.35 -1.67
N LEU A 7 -13.99 -6.42 -1.89
CA LEU A 7 -12.54 -6.38 -1.88
C LEU A 7 -12.00 -6.86 -3.23
N LEU A 8 -11.71 -5.93 -4.13
CA LEU A 8 -11.01 -6.26 -5.37
C LEU A 8 -9.53 -6.53 -5.06
N GLY A 9 -9.03 -7.70 -5.44
CA GLY A 9 -7.66 -8.11 -5.11
C GLY A 9 -7.49 -8.75 -3.73
N GLY A 10 -8.50 -9.45 -3.24
CA GLY A 10 -8.44 -10.18 -1.95
C GLY A 10 -7.30 -11.19 -1.83
N GLY A 11 -6.73 -11.65 -2.94
CA GLY A 11 -5.61 -12.60 -2.96
C GLY A 11 -4.22 -12.02 -2.69
N ASN A 12 -4.05 -10.69 -2.73
CA ASN A 12 -2.74 -10.08 -2.41
C ASN A 12 -2.52 -9.92 -0.90
N ALA A 13 -1.29 -9.57 -0.49
CA ALA A 13 -0.90 -9.48 0.92
C ALA A 13 -1.82 -8.59 1.76
N LEU A 14 -2.14 -7.39 1.28
CA LEU A 14 -3.01 -6.46 1.99
C LEU A 14 -4.46 -6.95 2.01
N GLY A 15 -4.94 -7.56 0.93
CA GLY A 15 -6.26 -8.19 0.85
C GLY A 15 -6.41 -9.33 1.85
N GLN A 16 -5.42 -10.22 1.92
CA GLN A 16 -5.39 -11.31 2.90
C GLN A 16 -5.34 -10.79 4.35
N ALA A 17 -4.58 -9.72 4.61
CA ALA A 17 -4.55 -9.09 5.92
C ALA A 17 -5.92 -8.50 6.31
N LEU A 18 -6.63 -7.88 5.35
CA LEU A 18 -8.01 -7.38 5.57
C LEU A 18 -8.98 -8.52 5.89
N LEU A 19 -8.94 -9.61 5.13
CA LEU A 19 -9.80 -10.77 5.35
C LEU A 19 -9.55 -11.39 6.73
N ARG A 20 -8.27 -11.59 7.11
CA ARG A 20 -7.93 -12.14 8.44
C ARG A 20 -8.42 -11.26 9.58
N GLN A 21 -8.12 -9.95 9.53
CA GLN A 21 -8.46 -9.03 10.63
C GLN A 21 -9.93 -8.69 10.69
N GLY A 22 -10.60 -8.66 9.54
CA GLY A 22 -12.03 -8.37 9.47
C GLY A 22 -12.93 -9.57 9.76
N ALA A 23 -12.39 -10.78 9.88
CA ALA A 23 -13.18 -12.01 10.10
C ALA A 23 -14.00 -11.98 11.40
N GLU A 24 -13.50 -11.33 12.44
CA GLU A 24 -14.17 -11.17 13.75
C GLU A 24 -15.04 -9.91 13.81
N GLU A 25 -15.07 -9.12 12.75
CA GLU A 25 -15.81 -7.88 12.69
C GLU A 25 -17.19 -8.08 12.06
N ASN A 26 -18.08 -7.13 12.28
CA ASN A 26 -19.42 -7.17 11.68
C ASN A 26 -19.39 -6.78 10.17
N ILE A 27 -18.53 -7.46 9.39
CA ILE A 27 -18.30 -7.24 7.97
C ILE A 27 -18.58 -8.54 7.20
N GLU A 28 -19.31 -8.43 6.09
CA GLU A 28 -19.46 -9.47 5.09
C GLU A 28 -18.53 -9.16 3.91
N PHE A 29 -17.48 -9.97 3.74
CA PHE A 29 -16.54 -9.77 2.66
C PHE A 29 -17.04 -10.41 1.35
N LEU A 30 -17.01 -9.62 0.29
CA LEU A 30 -17.19 -10.03 -1.10
C LEU A 30 -15.82 -9.90 -1.79
N ALA A 31 -15.09 -11.00 -1.93
CA ALA A 31 -13.74 -11.01 -2.49
C ALA A 31 -13.68 -11.84 -3.78
N PRO A 32 -14.22 -11.34 -4.90
CA PRO A 32 -14.27 -12.07 -6.14
C PRO A 32 -12.87 -12.26 -6.72
N MET A 33 -12.68 -13.38 -7.42
CA MET A 33 -11.49 -13.61 -8.21
C MET A 33 -11.49 -12.71 -9.44
N PRO A 34 -10.34 -12.14 -9.83
CA PRO A 34 -10.27 -11.35 -11.04
C PRO A 34 -10.55 -12.23 -12.27
N PRO A 35 -11.15 -11.67 -13.33
CA PRO A 35 -11.19 -12.33 -14.64
C PRO A 35 -9.79 -12.67 -15.13
N GLU A 36 -9.68 -13.61 -16.07
CA GLU A 36 -8.41 -14.09 -16.60
C GLU A 36 -7.54 -12.96 -17.19
N GLN A 37 -8.20 -11.96 -17.80
CA GLN A 37 -7.55 -10.76 -18.38
C GLN A 37 -7.42 -9.58 -17.39
N GLY A 38 -7.79 -9.79 -16.11
CA GLY A 38 -7.87 -8.74 -15.10
C GLY A 38 -9.22 -7.99 -15.12
N TRP A 39 -9.35 -7.00 -14.26
CA TRP A 39 -10.56 -6.18 -14.17
C TRP A 39 -10.62 -5.16 -15.31
N ASP A 40 -11.67 -5.19 -16.09
CA ASP A 40 -12.02 -4.23 -17.13
C ASP A 40 -13.35 -3.53 -16.81
N PRO A 41 -13.72 -2.46 -17.57
CA PRO A 41 -14.96 -1.73 -17.34
C PRO A 41 -16.24 -2.59 -17.40
N ALA A 42 -16.29 -3.62 -18.25
CA ALA A 42 -17.46 -4.46 -18.42
C ALA A 42 -17.63 -5.43 -17.25
N SER A 43 -16.56 -6.11 -16.86
CA SER A 43 -16.55 -7.03 -15.71
C SER A 43 -16.85 -6.30 -14.39
N LEU A 44 -16.32 -5.09 -14.20
CA LEU A 44 -16.62 -4.25 -13.04
C LEU A 44 -18.11 -3.86 -13.01
N THR A 45 -18.67 -3.51 -14.17
CA THR A 45 -20.10 -3.17 -14.27
C THR A 45 -20.98 -4.34 -13.87
N ALA A 46 -20.78 -5.51 -14.48
CA ALA A 46 -21.55 -6.70 -14.16
C ALA A 46 -21.46 -7.06 -12.67
N LEU A 47 -20.25 -7.01 -12.10
CA LEU A 47 -20.02 -7.32 -10.71
C LEU A 47 -20.77 -6.38 -9.75
N LEU A 48 -20.67 -5.06 -9.95
CA LEU A 48 -21.23 -4.09 -9.01
C LEU A 48 -22.75 -3.94 -9.18
N ASP A 49 -23.28 -4.10 -10.38
CA ASP A 49 -24.73 -4.15 -10.63
C ASP A 49 -25.39 -5.33 -9.91
N GLU A 50 -24.72 -6.49 -9.90
CA GLU A 50 -25.19 -7.70 -9.23
C GLU A 50 -25.03 -7.61 -7.70
N GLN A 51 -23.84 -7.28 -7.23
CA GLN A 51 -23.48 -7.44 -5.82
C GLN A 51 -23.87 -6.26 -4.94
N ARG A 52 -23.84 -5.03 -5.46
CA ARG A 52 -24.22 -3.77 -4.74
C ARG A 52 -23.69 -3.71 -3.30
N PRO A 53 -22.37 -3.70 -3.08
CA PRO A 53 -21.79 -3.62 -1.73
C PRO A 53 -22.02 -2.23 -1.11
N ASP A 54 -21.92 -2.12 0.22
CA ASP A 54 -21.96 -0.84 0.93
C ASP A 54 -20.65 -0.06 0.76
N ALA A 55 -19.53 -0.78 0.71
CA ALA A 55 -18.19 -0.21 0.52
C ALA A 55 -17.33 -1.09 -0.39
N LEU A 56 -16.33 -0.48 -1.02
CA LEU A 56 -15.37 -1.14 -1.88
C LEU A 56 -13.94 -0.69 -1.55
N VAL A 57 -13.03 -1.64 -1.40
CA VAL A 57 -11.58 -1.42 -1.33
C VAL A 57 -10.95 -1.92 -2.61
N ASN A 58 -10.31 -1.01 -3.36
CA ASN A 58 -9.67 -1.36 -4.63
C ASN A 58 -8.21 -1.74 -4.44
N LEU A 59 -7.91 -3.03 -4.36
CA LEU A 59 -6.57 -3.61 -4.38
C LEU A 59 -6.29 -4.40 -5.67
N ALA A 60 -7.10 -4.23 -6.71
CA ALA A 60 -6.99 -4.98 -7.97
C ALA A 60 -5.58 -4.92 -8.58
N TYR A 61 -4.90 -3.80 -8.42
CA TYR A 61 -3.60 -3.52 -9.01
C TYR A 61 -2.49 -3.35 -7.96
N TYR A 62 -2.66 -3.95 -6.78
CA TYR A 62 -1.74 -3.85 -5.64
C TYR A 62 -0.29 -4.17 -6.03
N HIS A 63 -0.06 -5.25 -6.76
CA HIS A 63 1.28 -5.65 -7.19
C HIS A 63 1.94 -4.56 -8.04
N ASP A 64 1.24 -4.04 -9.04
CA ASP A 64 1.76 -3.03 -9.97
C ASP A 64 2.12 -1.72 -9.25
N TRP A 65 1.30 -1.33 -8.27
CA TRP A 65 1.47 -0.05 -7.59
C TRP A 65 2.49 -0.07 -6.47
N PHE A 66 2.60 -1.18 -5.75
CA PHE A 66 3.40 -1.23 -4.53
C PHE A 66 4.62 -2.15 -4.63
N GLN A 67 4.59 -3.22 -5.41
CA GLN A 67 5.62 -4.26 -5.43
C GLN A 67 6.45 -4.30 -6.71
N ALA A 68 5.84 -4.20 -7.88
CA ALA A 68 6.53 -4.28 -9.16
C ALA A 68 7.65 -3.22 -9.29
N ARG A 69 8.76 -3.61 -9.91
CA ARG A 69 9.83 -2.65 -10.24
C ARG A 69 9.40 -1.73 -11.38
N GLN A 70 8.84 -2.30 -12.44
CA GLN A 70 8.36 -1.59 -13.62
C GLN A 70 6.96 -2.07 -13.98
N VAL A 71 6.17 -1.22 -14.60
CA VAL A 71 4.83 -1.53 -15.14
C VAL A 71 4.74 -0.92 -16.52
N GLU A 72 4.31 -1.72 -17.49
CA GLU A 72 4.15 -1.29 -18.88
C GLU A 72 3.09 -0.18 -19.03
N ALA A 73 3.33 0.74 -19.95
CA ALA A 73 2.46 1.91 -20.15
C ALA A 73 1.03 1.51 -20.55
N GLU A 74 0.90 0.50 -21.43
CA GLU A 74 -0.41 -0.03 -21.86
C GLU A 74 -1.21 -0.59 -20.68
N ARG A 75 -0.52 -1.26 -19.74
CA ARG A 75 -1.16 -1.79 -18.53
C ARG A 75 -1.64 -0.67 -17.61
N LEU A 76 -0.85 0.39 -17.43
CA LEU A 76 -1.26 1.57 -16.66
C LEU A 76 -2.46 2.28 -17.31
N PHE A 77 -2.48 2.36 -18.64
CA PHE A 77 -3.59 2.94 -19.37
C PHE A 77 -4.90 2.12 -19.26
N ALA A 78 -4.80 0.79 -19.33
CA ALA A 78 -5.96 -0.08 -19.09
C ALA A 78 -6.51 0.07 -17.66
N GLN A 79 -5.65 0.20 -16.66
CA GLN A 79 -6.03 0.47 -15.27
C GLN A 79 -6.76 1.82 -15.12
N GLU A 80 -6.33 2.84 -15.86
CA GLU A 80 -6.96 4.17 -15.85
C GLU A 80 -8.45 4.09 -16.23
N HIS A 81 -8.78 3.39 -17.32
CA HIS A 81 -10.16 3.17 -17.76
C HIS A 81 -11.00 2.35 -16.76
N ALA A 82 -10.38 1.32 -16.17
CA ALA A 82 -11.06 0.51 -15.15
C ALA A 82 -11.37 1.33 -13.89
N ILE A 83 -10.47 2.22 -13.48
CA ILE A 83 -10.65 3.08 -12.30
C ILE A 83 -11.71 4.16 -12.55
N ASP A 84 -11.74 4.77 -13.74
CA ASP A 84 -12.81 5.68 -14.14
C ASP A 84 -14.16 5.00 -13.99
N ARG A 85 -14.29 3.82 -14.60
CA ARG A 85 -15.55 3.06 -14.54
C ARG A 85 -15.92 2.65 -13.12
N LEU A 86 -14.94 2.24 -12.33
CA LEU A 86 -15.15 1.89 -10.91
C LEU A 86 -15.67 3.08 -10.10
N ALA A 87 -15.09 4.27 -10.30
CA ALA A 87 -15.53 5.49 -9.62
C ALA A 87 -16.95 5.91 -10.02
N GLU A 88 -17.32 5.79 -11.32
CA GLU A 88 -18.67 6.03 -11.83
C GLU A 88 -19.70 5.06 -11.21
N LEU A 89 -19.36 3.77 -11.13
CA LEU A 89 -20.23 2.75 -10.54
C LEU A 89 -20.40 2.99 -9.03
N CYS A 90 -19.34 3.36 -8.33
CA CYS A 90 -19.43 3.71 -6.92
C CYS A 90 -20.33 4.94 -6.70
N LEU A 91 -20.24 5.96 -7.55
CA LEU A 91 -21.14 7.11 -7.51
C LEU A 91 -22.61 6.67 -7.77
N HIS A 92 -22.83 5.88 -8.82
CA HIS A 92 -24.17 5.45 -9.23
C HIS A 92 -24.90 4.61 -8.17
N HIS A 93 -24.17 3.71 -7.51
CA HIS A 93 -24.71 2.81 -6.50
C HIS A 93 -24.52 3.32 -5.05
N GLU A 94 -24.03 4.55 -4.87
CA GLU A 94 -23.75 5.17 -3.56
C GLU A 94 -22.76 4.36 -2.69
N ILE A 95 -21.85 3.62 -3.32
CA ILE A 95 -20.83 2.78 -2.67
C ILE A 95 -19.71 3.68 -2.12
N ILE A 96 -19.26 3.41 -0.90
CA ILE A 96 -18.07 4.05 -0.34
C ILE A 96 -16.82 3.49 -1.04
N LEU A 97 -16.06 4.33 -1.73
CA LEU A 97 -14.82 3.91 -2.41
C LEU A 97 -13.58 4.24 -1.57
N LEU A 98 -12.89 3.21 -1.08
CA LEU A 98 -11.56 3.36 -0.52
C LEU A 98 -10.53 2.95 -1.57
N GLN A 99 -9.74 3.93 -1.99
CA GLN A 99 -8.69 3.77 -3.01
C GLN A 99 -7.33 3.95 -2.35
N PRO A 100 -6.54 2.87 -2.17
CA PRO A 100 -5.15 2.97 -1.76
C PRO A 100 -4.30 3.69 -2.80
N SER A 101 -3.37 4.49 -2.33
CA SER A 101 -2.36 5.18 -3.11
C SER A 101 -1.02 5.16 -2.37
N SER A 102 -0.01 5.89 -2.85
CA SER A 102 1.36 5.75 -2.39
C SER A 102 2.04 7.11 -2.20
N TYR A 103 3.05 7.14 -1.31
CA TYR A 103 4.03 8.22 -1.19
C TYR A 103 4.71 8.59 -2.52
N LYS A 104 4.71 7.69 -3.50
CA LYS A 104 5.36 7.86 -4.81
C LYS A 104 4.82 9.04 -5.62
N VAL A 105 3.66 9.58 -5.25
CA VAL A 105 3.10 10.77 -5.89
C VAL A 105 3.91 12.04 -5.60
N PHE A 106 4.83 12.01 -4.65
CA PHE A 106 5.71 13.13 -4.30
C PHE A 106 7.10 12.98 -4.94
N ASP A 107 7.81 14.11 -5.10
CA ASP A 107 9.16 14.16 -5.67
C ASP A 107 10.29 13.81 -4.68
N GLY A 108 10.00 13.84 -3.39
CA GLY A 108 11.01 13.60 -2.35
C GLY A 108 12.00 14.73 -2.14
N ALA A 109 11.76 15.91 -2.68
CA ALA A 109 12.67 17.06 -2.57
C ALA A 109 12.65 17.74 -1.18
N ARG A 110 11.65 17.43 -0.35
CA ARG A 110 11.50 18.05 0.99
C ARG A 110 12.20 17.22 2.06
N ALA A 111 12.90 17.91 2.97
CA ALA A 111 13.48 17.29 4.16
C ALA A 111 12.44 16.99 5.26
N THR A 112 11.25 17.63 5.20
CA THR A 112 10.16 17.45 6.16
C THR A 112 9.10 16.49 5.63
N ALA A 113 8.33 15.88 6.54
CA ALA A 113 7.25 14.98 6.16
C ALA A 113 6.19 15.67 5.28
N TYR A 114 5.75 14.98 4.22
CA TYR A 114 4.68 15.43 3.32
C TYR A 114 3.32 15.34 3.99
N SER A 115 2.55 16.40 3.91
CA SER A 115 1.14 16.45 4.27
C SER A 115 0.25 16.27 3.04
N GLU A 116 -1.03 16.05 3.25
CA GLU A 116 -2.03 15.90 2.18
C GLU A 116 -2.25 17.17 1.36
N LYS A 117 -1.76 18.32 1.86
CA LYS A 117 -1.84 19.64 1.20
C LYS A 117 -0.61 19.98 0.36
N ASP A 118 0.45 19.18 0.48
CA ASP A 118 1.68 19.43 -0.26
C ASP A 118 1.50 19.09 -1.75
N GLU A 119 2.22 19.84 -2.58
CA GLU A 119 2.16 19.68 -4.02
C GLU A 119 2.63 18.29 -4.45
N VAL A 120 1.85 17.67 -5.32
CA VAL A 120 2.14 16.37 -5.92
C VAL A 120 3.02 16.57 -7.16
N ARG A 121 4.16 15.88 -7.20
CA ARG A 121 5.15 15.91 -8.29
C ARG A 121 5.71 14.50 -8.54
N PRO A 122 4.98 13.64 -9.26
CA PRO A 122 5.39 12.26 -9.47
C PRO A 122 6.58 12.16 -10.43
N LEU A 123 7.58 11.34 -10.07
CA LEU A 123 8.83 11.21 -10.80
C LEU A 123 8.81 10.15 -11.91
N SER A 124 7.94 9.13 -11.81
CA SER A 124 7.88 8.02 -12.76
C SER A 124 6.52 7.91 -13.43
N LEU A 125 6.43 7.21 -14.57
CA LEU A 125 5.16 6.93 -15.26
C LEU A 125 4.13 6.28 -14.35
N ARG A 126 4.55 5.31 -13.51
CA ARG A 126 3.69 4.68 -12.51
C ARG A 126 3.18 5.68 -11.48
N ALA A 127 4.04 6.55 -10.97
CA ALA A 127 3.66 7.57 -10.00
C ALA A 127 2.70 8.61 -10.61
N GLN A 128 2.92 8.98 -11.88
CA GLN A 128 2.01 9.82 -12.65
C GLN A 128 0.64 9.16 -12.86
N ALA A 129 0.62 7.85 -13.17
CA ALA A 129 -0.61 7.08 -13.27
C ALA A 129 -1.37 7.05 -11.93
N LEU A 130 -0.68 6.76 -10.82
CA LEU A 130 -1.29 6.80 -9.47
C LEU A 130 -1.91 8.17 -9.17
N TRP A 131 -1.22 9.25 -9.54
CA TRP A 131 -1.77 10.60 -9.37
C TRP A 131 -3.01 10.84 -10.23
N ARG A 132 -3.02 10.41 -11.50
CA ARG A 132 -4.23 10.48 -12.35
C ARG A 132 -5.38 9.69 -11.74
N PHE A 133 -5.15 8.48 -11.24
CA PHE A 133 -6.17 7.66 -10.55
C PHE A 133 -6.75 8.37 -9.35
N GLU A 134 -5.93 9.03 -8.53
CA GLU A 134 -6.43 9.86 -7.43
C GLU A 134 -7.32 11.00 -7.91
N GLN A 135 -6.95 11.68 -9.01
CA GLN A 135 -7.75 12.77 -9.57
C GLN A 135 -9.10 12.27 -10.10
N GLN A 136 -9.10 11.14 -10.83
CA GLN A 136 -10.31 10.50 -11.34
C GLN A 136 -11.29 10.16 -10.20
N VAL A 137 -10.82 9.43 -9.19
CA VAL A 137 -11.63 9.06 -8.02
C VAL A 137 -12.16 10.32 -7.32
N ARG A 138 -11.32 11.32 -7.11
CA ARG A 138 -11.69 12.58 -6.42
C ARG A 138 -12.75 13.37 -7.18
N THR A 139 -12.66 13.38 -8.50
CA THR A 139 -13.56 14.16 -9.37
C THR A 139 -14.91 13.45 -9.55
N ILE A 140 -14.89 12.12 -9.68
CA ILE A 140 -16.08 11.34 -10.05
C ILE A 140 -16.87 10.89 -8.82
N CYS A 141 -16.19 10.37 -7.78
CA CYS A 141 -16.84 9.75 -6.64
C CYS A 141 -16.72 10.61 -5.37
N PRO A 142 -17.75 11.36 -4.94
CA PRO A 142 -17.66 12.22 -3.75
C PRO A 142 -17.53 11.41 -2.44
N ARG A 143 -18.03 10.19 -2.38
CA ARG A 143 -17.92 9.29 -1.22
C ARG A 143 -16.66 8.43 -1.29
N HIS A 144 -15.48 9.08 -1.31
CA HIS A 144 -14.21 8.39 -1.41
C HIS A 144 -13.26 8.65 -0.25
N VAL A 145 -12.39 7.70 0.02
CA VAL A 145 -11.16 7.88 0.78
C VAL A 145 -9.97 7.46 -0.08
N LEU A 146 -9.06 8.38 -0.33
CA LEU A 146 -7.74 8.12 -0.88
C LEU A 146 -6.77 7.94 0.26
N LEU A 147 -6.14 6.77 0.37
CA LEU A 147 -5.24 6.46 1.47
C LEU A 147 -3.82 6.22 0.94
N ARG A 148 -2.97 7.24 1.03
CA ARG A 148 -1.56 7.15 0.64
C ARG A 148 -0.76 6.47 1.71
N PHE A 149 -0.16 5.33 1.37
CA PHE A 149 0.70 4.57 2.26
C PHE A 149 2.19 4.90 2.07
N GLY A 150 2.95 4.76 3.17
CA GLY A 150 4.41 4.69 3.13
C GLY A 150 4.90 3.37 2.51
N TRP A 151 6.10 2.92 2.91
CA TRP A 151 6.70 1.68 2.40
C TRP A 151 5.95 0.45 2.93
N LEU A 152 5.03 -0.10 2.15
CA LEU A 152 4.34 -1.33 2.55
C LEU A 152 5.32 -2.48 2.68
N LEU A 153 5.22 -3.19 3.80
CA LEU A 153 6.05 -4.35 4.15
C LEU A 153 5.18 -5.58 4.29
N ASP A 154 5.46 -6.58 3.48
CA ASP A 154 4.85 -7.91 3.51
C ASP A 154 5.86 -8.98 3.07
N GLU A 155 5.50 -10.22 3.26
CA GLU A 155 6.28 -11.40 2.89
C GLU A 155 6.05 -11.88 1.44
N SER A 156 5.31 -11.13 0.62
CA SER A 156 4.95 -11.58 -0.73
C SER A 156 6.15 -11.71 -1.68
N PRO A 157 6.14 -12.71 -2.58
CA PRO A 157 7.17 -12.87 -3.60
C PRO A 157 7.36 -11.61 -4.44
N GLY A 158 8.62 -11.24 -4.70
CA GLY A 158 8.99 -10.02 -5.42
C GLY A 158 8.78 -8.72 -4.63
N GLY A 159 8.26 -8.79 -3.41
CA GLY A 159 8.12 -7.65 -2.50
C GLY A 159 9.47 -7.14 -1.97
N ARG A 160 9.43 -6.04 -1.22
CA ARG A 160 10.64 -5.42 -0.66
C ARG A 160 11.36 -6.34 0.33
N MET A 161 10.60 -7.01 1.21
CA MET A 161 11.15 -7.93 2.21
C MET A 161 11.71 -9.19 1.57
N ASP A 162 10.97 -9.80 0.64
CA ASP A 162 11.39 -10.98 -0.09
C ASP A 162 12.75 -10.77 -0.79
N ARG A 163 12.87 -9.69 -1.57
CA ARG A 163 14.14 -9.37 -2.25
C ARG A 163 15.31 -9.18 -1.28
N LEU A 164 15.05 -8.56 -0.13
CA LEU A 164 16.07 -8.33 0.88
C LEU A 164 16.52 -9.64 1.53
N LEU A 165 15.58 -10.53 1.85
CA LEU A 165 15.86 -11.82 2.47
C LEU A 165 16.54 -12.79 1.51
N GLN A 166 16.08 -12.89 0.26
CA GLN A 166 16.75 -13.66 -0.78
C GLN A 166 18.19 -13.19 -1.00
N TRP A 167 18.41 -11.88 -1.00
CA TRP A 167 19.76 -11.34 -1.14
C TRP A 167 20.64 -11.66 0.06
N ALA A 168 20.10 -11.59 1.27
CA ALA A 168 20.81 -11.99 2.48
C ALA A 168 21.23 -13.46 2.48
N GLU A 169 20.40 -14.34 1.91
CA GLU A 169 20.65 -15.77 1.78
C GLU A 169 21.65 -16.10 0.65
N SER A 170 21.76 -15.26 -0.37
CA SER A 170 22.71 -15.46 -1.47
C SER A 170 24.18 -15.29 -1.06
N GLY A 171 24.44 -14.60 0.06
CA GLY A 171 25.79 -14.25 0.51
C GLY A 171 26.49 -13.18 -0.32
N GLU A 172 25.81 -12.62 -1.33
CA GLU A 172 26.34 -11.53 -2.15
C GLU A 172 26.38 -10.21 -1.37
N PRO A 173 27.33 -9.31 -1.66
CA PRO A 173 27.36 -8.00 -1.02
C PRO A 173 26.06 -7.23 -1.19
N LEU A 174 25.47 -6.80 -0.09
CA LEU A 174 24.20 -6.06 -0.08
C LEU A 174 24.47 -4.56 0.08
N TYR A 175 24.03 -3.79 -0.92
CA TYR A 175 24.11 -2.33 -0.91
C TYR A 175 22.71 -1.75 -0.79
N LEU A 176 22.49 -0.93 0.25
CA LEU A 176 21.20 -0.30 0.52
C LEU A 176 21.35 1.21 0.65
N ALA A 177 20.38 1.94 0.11
CA ALA A 177 20.39 3.39 0.15
C ALA A 177 20.28 3.91 1.60
N ASP A 178 21.20 4.78 1.99
CA ASP A 178 21.19 5.47 3.28
C ASP A 178 20.64 6.90 3.16
N ASP A 179 20.49 7.38 1.95
CA ASP A 179 19.93 8.69 1.61
C ASP A 179 18.43 8.65 1.25
N ARG A 180 17.83 7.46 1.15
CA ARG A 180 16.38 7.29 0.96
C ARG A 180 15.66 7.06 2.27
N ARG A 181 14.71 7.91 2.57
CA ARG A 181 13.91 7.85 3.81
C ARG A 181 12.42 7.72 3.54
N GLY A 182 11.76 6.87 4.30
CA GLY A 182 10.31 6.69 4.24
C GLY A 182 9.77 6.10 5.54
N ASN A 183 8.47 5.83 5.56
CA ASN A 183 7.81 5.17 6.68
C ASN A 183 7.58 3.69 6.34
N PRO A 184 8.38 2.74 6.87
CA PRO A 184 8.03 1.33 6.77
C PRO A 184 6.66 1.08 7.40
N THR A 185 5.79 0.41 6.67
CA THR A 185 4.36 0.26 7.01
C THR A 185 3.96 -1.20 6.79
N PRO A 186 3.90 -2.01 7.85
CA PRO A 186 3.43 -3.38 7.75
C PRO A 186 2.03 -3.47 7.17
N VAL A 187 1.78 -4.41 6.26
CA VAL A 187 0.44 -4.59 5.63
C VAL A 187 -0.64 -4.92 6.66
N ASP A 188 -0.29 -5.62 7.74
CA ASP A 188 -1.23 -5.88 8.84
C ASP A 188 -1.68 -4.57 9.53
N ASP A 189 -0.78 -3.59 9.64
CA ASP A 189 -1.13 -2.29 10.19
C ASP A 189 -1.92 -1.44 9.16
N ALA A 190 -1.58 -1.52 7.88
CA ALA A 190 -2.36 -0.90 6.81
C ALA A 190 -3.79 -1.45 6.76
N ALA A 191 -3.98 -2.77 6.90
CA ALA A 191 -5.30 -3.41 6.95
C ALA A 191 -6.11 -2.91 8.15
N ARG A 192 -5.52 -2.85 9.34
CA ARG A 192 -6.14 -2.28 10.54
C ARG A 192 -6.65 -0.85 10.29
N VAL A 193 -5.85 -0.02 9.63
CA VAL A 193 -6.21 1.36 9.32
C VAL A 193 -7.40 1.43 8.36
N ILE A 194 -7.37 0.64 7.28
CA ILE A 194 -8.48 0.55 6.33
C ILE A 194 -9.79 0.17 7.03
N LEU A 195 -9.76 -0.90 7.84
CA LEU A 195 -10.94 -1.34 8.60
C LEU A 195 -11.43 -0.27 9.59
N SER A 196 -10.50 0.39 10.29
CA SER A 196 -10.84 1.45 11.24
C SER A 196 -11.48 2.68 10.56
N VAL A 197 -11.02 3.03 9.36
CA VAL A 197 -11.61 4.11 8.54
C VAL A 197 -13.01 3.72 8.08
N LEU A 198 -13.15 2.53 7.48
CA LEU A 198 -14.45 2.06 6.96
C LEU A 198 -15.53 1.97 8.03
N LYS A 199 -15.20 1.48 9.24
CA LYS A 199 -16.13 1.43 10.37
C LYS A 199 -16.66 2.81 10.77
N GLN A 200 -15.79 3.83 10.74
CA GLN A 200 -16.21 5.18 11.10
C GLN A 200 -17.04 5.84 9.99
N LEU A 201 -16.76 5.51 8.73
CA LEU A 201 -17.57 5.97 7.59
C LEU A 201 -18.95 5.30 7.55
N ASP A 202 -19.05 4.04 7.96
CA ASP A 202 -20.33 3.32 8.08
C ASP A 202 -21.29 3.98 9.10
N CYS A 203 -20.74 4.70 10.07
CA CYS A 203 -21.49 5.51 11.03
C CYS A 203 -21.96 6.88 10.45
N ASN A 204 -21.96 7.07 9.14
CA ASN A 204 -22.38 8.27 8.40
C ASN A 204 -21.55 9.55 8.71
N ALA A 205 -20.32 9.42 9.14
CA ALA A 205 -19.43 10.57 9.25
C ALA A 205 -18.92 10.96 7.85
N PRO A 206 -19.15 12.21 7.34
CA PRO A 206 -18.70 12.63 6.00
C PRO A 206 -17.20 12.97 5.99
N LEU A 207 -16.36 12.00 6.32
CA LEU A 207 -14.92 12.15 6.46
C LEU A 207 -14.18 11.79 5.16
N TRP A 208 -14.67 12.30 4.04
CA TRP A 208 -14.15 12.01 2.70
C TRP A 208 -12.84 12.74 2.40
N GLY A 209 -12.09 12.22 1.44
CA GLY A 209 -10.89 12.85 0.89
C GLY A 209 -9.60 12.05 1.07
N THR A 210 -8.46 12.74 0.95
CA THR A 210 -7.14 12.12 0.99
C THR A 210 -6.57 12.11 2.41
N TYR A 211 -5.96 10.98 2.78
CA TYR A 211 -5.26 10.78 4.05
C TYR A 211 -3.93 10.08 3.82
N HIS A 212 -2.98 10.34 4.71
CA HIS A 212 -1.68 9.68 4.74
C HIS A 212 -1.59 8.70 5.89
N TYR A 213 -0.96 7.55 5.63
CA TYR A 213 -0.60 6.62 6.69
C TYR A 213 0.77 5.97 6.46
N GLY A 214 1.58 5.93 7.52
CA GLY A 214 2.86 5.25 7.56
C GLY A 214 3.28 4.96 8.99
N GLY A 215 4.21 4.04 9.18
CA GLY A 215 4.75 3.73 10.50
C GLY A 215 5.35 4.96 11.19
N ILE A 216 5.33 4.99 12.51
CA ILE A 216 5.72 6.17 13.31
C ILE A 216 7.17 6.58 13.10
N GLU A 217 8.07 5.59 12.91
CA GLU A 217 9.50 5.81 12.73
C GLU A 217 9.87 5.82 11.25
N ALA A 218 10.32 6.96 10.76
CA ALA A 218 10.95 7.01 9.44
C ALA A 218 12.31 6.30 9.48
N ALA A 219 12.61 5.52 8.44
CA ALA A 219 13.86 4.78 8.32
C ALA A 219 14.50 5.01 6.96
N THR A 220 15.82 4.83 6.87
CA THR A 220 16.50 4.65 5.58
C THR A 220 16.35 3.20 5.10
N SER A 221 16.56 2.95 3.81
CA SER A 221 16.58 1.58 3.29
C SER A 221 17.64 0.74 3.99
N LEU A 222 18.81 1.35 4.29
CA LEU A 222 19.89 0.71 5.05
C LEU A 222 19.42 0.33 6.46
N ALA A 223 18.84 1.27 7.22
CA ALA A 223 18.39 1.01 8.59
C ALA A 223 17.29 -0.04 8.65
N MET A 224 16.39 -0.06 7.65
CA MET A 224 15.36 -1.10 7.51
C MET A 224 16.00 -2.46 7.22
N GLY A 225 16.96 -2.52 6.27
CA GLY A 225 17.66 -3.75 5.93
C GLY A 225 18.44 -4.32 7.12
N GLN A 226 19.16 -3.50 7.86
CA GLN A 226 19.86 -3.92 9.07
C GLN A 226 18.91 -4.54 10.10
N ALA A 227 17.78 -3.89 10.37
CA ALA A 227 16.79 -4.42 11.30
C ALA A 227 16.21 -5.76 10.83
N THR A 228 15.94 -5.89 9.52
CA THR A 228 15.45 -7.13 8.92
C THR A 228 16.44 -8.27 9.05
N LEU A 229 17.74 -8.01 8.78
CA LEU A 229 18.78 -9.04 8.90
C LEU A 229 19.01 -9.50 10.34
N ILE A 230 18.93 -8.60 11.30
CA ILE A 230 19.00 -8.97 12.73
C ILE A 230 17.91 -9.97 13.08
N GLU A 231 16.69 -9.76 12.57
CA GLU A 231 15.58 -10.66 12.83
C GLU A 231 15.69 -11.97 12.03
N ALA A 232 16.10 -11.89 10.76
CA ALA A 232 16.25 -13.05 9.88
C ALA A 232 17.26 -14.08 10.42
N ARG A 233 18.34 -13.62 11.07
CA ARG A 233 19.34 -14.49 11.72
C ARG A 233 18.78 -15.39 12.82
N ARG A 234 17.62 -15.08 13.37
CA ARG A 234 16.93 -15.94 14.35
C ARG A 234 16.32 -17.18 13.69
N HIS A 235 16.05 -17.10 12.38
CA HIS A 235 15.45 -18.16 11.58
C HIS A 235 16.48 -18.88 10.72
N ARG A 236 17.53 -18.19 10.29
CA ARG A 236 18.61 -18.67 9.40
C ARG A 236 19.96 -18.34 10.01
N ALA A 237 20.53 -19.32 10.74
CA ALA A 237 21.82 -19.18 11.37
C ALA A 237 22.99 -19.09 10.35
N GLU A 238 22.72 -19.49 9.11
CA GLU A 238 23.65 -19.43 7.97
C GLU A 238 23.96 -17.99 7.53
N ILE A 239 23.08 -17.04 7.81
CA ILE A 239 23.34 -15.61 7.52
C ILE A 239 24.50 -15.15 8.42
N PRO A 240 25.69 -14.83 7.87
CA PRO A 240 26.87 -14.51 8.66
C PRO A 240 26.63 -13.32 9.62
N GLN A 241 27.21 -13.41 10.82
CA GLN A 241 27.05 -12.35 11.83
C GLN A 241 27.67 -11.02 11.41
N ASP A 242 28.75 -11.10 10.65
CA ASP A 242 29.50 -9.98 10.06
C ASP A 242 28.89 -9.49 8.73
N PHE A 243 27.92 -10.21 8.18
CA PHE A 243 27.20 -9.78 6.99
C PHE A 243 26.37 -8.54 7.31
N THR A 244 26.85 -7.40 6.88
CA THR A 244 26.21 -6.11 7.14
C THR A 244 25.97 -5.40 5.81
N PRO A 245 24.75 -4.94 5.55
CA PRO A 245 24.49 -4.13 4.37
C PRO A 245 25.37 -2.89 4.36
N GLN A 246 25.98 -2.62 3.22
CA GLN A 246 26.80 -1.44 3.02
C GLN A 246 25.93 -0.26 2.61
N ALA A 247 26.28 0.92 3.10
CA ALA A 247 25.61 2.14 2.68
C ALA A 247 25.89 2.43 1.19
N HIS A 248 24.84 2.77 0.46
CA HIS A 248 24.93 3.20 -0.92
C HIS A 248 24.17 4.50 -1.09
N ILE A 249 24.78 5.47 -1.75
CA ILE A 249 24.10 6.69 -2.16
C ILE A 249 23.58 6.44 -3.58
N GLU A 250 22.28 6.35 -3.71
CA GLU A 250 21.65 6.20 -5.01
C GLU A 250 21.70 7.54 -5.75
N ARG A 251 22.47 7.58 -6.83
CA ARG A 251 22.50 8.72 -7.77
C ARG A 251 21.75 8.31 -9.03
N PRO A 252 20.45 8.45 -9.08
CA PRO A 252 19.70 8.17 -10.28
C PRO A 252 19.88 9.31 -11.28
N ASP A 253 20.26 8.99 -12.50
CA ASP A 253 20.17 9.92 -13.63
C ASP A 253 18.70 10.32 -13.90
N ALA A 254 17.76 9.47 -13.46
CA ALA A 254 16.33 9.75 -13.38
C ALA A 254 15.75 9.00 -12.15
N PRO A 255 15.39 9.68 -11.05
CA PRO A 255 14.85 9.02 -9.89
C PRO A 255 13.45 8.49 -10.17
N GLU A 256 13.28 7.17 -10.15
CA GLU A 256 11.95 6.54 -10.24
C GLU A 256 11.18 6.61 -8.90
N GLU A 257 11.90 6.77 -7.80
CA GLU A 257 11.35 6.84 -6.45
C GLU A 257 11.85 8.07 -5.69
N PRO A 258 10.99 8.72 -4.88
CA PRO A 258 11.38 9.89 -4.10
C PRO A 258 12.45 9.55 -3.05
N GLN A 259 13.44 10.44 -2.91
CA GLN A 259 14.52 10.30 -1.93
C GLN A 259 13.99 10.46 -0.49
N HIS A 260 13.16 11.46 -0.23
CA HIS A 260 12.48 11.65 1.04
C HIS A 260 10.98 11.42 0.88
N ALA A 261 10.51 10.29 1.40
CA ALA A 261 9.14 9.81 1.22
C ALA A 261 8.37 9.71 2.56
N VAL A 262 8.75 10.53 3.54
CA VAL A 262 8.13 10.52 4.85
C VAL A 262 6.78 11.21 4.79
N LEU A 263 5.71 10.50 5.19
CA LEU A 263 4.35 11.00 5.22
C LEU A 263 3.96 11.49 6.61
N SER A 264 3.28 12.63 6.68
CA SER A 264 2.68 13.13 7.91
C SER A 264 1.33 12.46 8.15
N CYS A 265 1.17 11.78 9.27
CA CYS A 265 -0.09 11.13 9.67
C CYS A 265 -0.98 12.00 10.57
N LYS A 266 -0.71 13.32 10.65
CA LYS A 266 -1.46 14.24 11.53
C LYS A 266 -2.94 14.32 11.18
N LYS A 267 -3.27 14.32 9.89
CA LYS A 267 -4.67 14.43 9.44
C LYS A 267 -5.47 13.18 9.84
N ILE A 268 -4.97 11.98 9.55
CA ILE A 268 -5.68 10.75 9.88
C ILE A 268 -5.81 10.57 11.41
N LEU A 269 -4.80 10.98 12.19
CA LEU A 269 -4.87 10.99 13.65
C LEU A 269 -5.96 11.93 14.15
N ASN A 270 -6.01 13.16 13.66
CA ASN A 270 -6.97 14.16 14.12
C ASN A 270 -8.41 13.85 13.67
N THR A 271 -8.57 13.21 12.51
CA THR A 271 -9.89 12.91 11.95
C THR A 271 -10.47 11.61 12.49
N PHE A 272 -9.67 10.55 12.50
CA PHE A 272 -10.11 9.18 12.83
C PHE A 272 -9.57 8.66 14.16
N GLY A 273 -8.72 9.42 14.86
CA GLY A 273 -8.04 8.94 16.08
C GLY A 273 -7.01 7.84 15.82
N ILE A 274 -6.63 7.59 14.56
CA ILE A 274 -5.75 6.52 14.16
C ILE A 274 -4.29 6.92 14.37
N LYS A 275 -3.63 6.29 15.35
CA LYS A 275 -2.21 6.51 15.64
C LYS A 275 -1.33 5.59 14.80
N PRO A 276 -0.23 6.11 14.20
CA PRO A 276 0.81 5.27 13.62
C PRO A 276 1.42 4.32 14.65
N ARG A 277 1.84 3.14 14.17
CA ARG A 277 2.50 2.11 15.00
C ARG A 277 3.97 1.99 14.64
N ALA A 278 4.77 1.47 15.59
CA ALA A 278 6.17 1.18 15.36
C ALA A 278 6.30 -0.08 14.47
N TRP A 279 6.85 0.07 13.27
CA TRP A 279 7.00 -1.02 12.32
C TRP A 279 7.95 -2.13 12.81
N ARG A 280 8.95 -1.77 13.62
CA ARG A 280 9.90 -2.72 14.21
C ARG A 280 9.23 -3.76 15.09
N ALA A 281 8.13 -3.41 15.76
CA ALA A 281 7.41 -4.32 16.63
C ALA A 281 6.69 -5.46 15.85
N THR A 282 6.39 -5.25 14.56
CA THR A 282 5.72 -6.26 13.71
C THR A 282 6.70 -7.01 12.81
N LEU A 283 7.94 -6.55 12.71
CA LEU A 283 8.97 -7.15 11.86
C LEU A 283 9.21 -8.65 12.15
N PRO A 284 9.31 -9.11 13.43
CA PRO A 284 9.44 -10.53 13.73
C PRO A 284 8.34 -11.39 13.11
N ALA A 285 7.08 -10.93 13.20
CA ALA A 285 5.95 -11.68 12.66
C ALA A 285 5.94 -11.77 11.13
N ILE A 286 6.41 -10.73 10.44
CA ILE A 286 6.54 -10.73 8.97
C ILE A 286 7.59 -11.76 8.56
N ILE A 287 8.76 -11.76 9.23
CA ILE A 287 9.88 -12.64 8.90
C ILE A 287 9.55 -14.08 9.27
N ASP A 288 8.86 -14.31 10.38
CA ASP A 288 8.38 -15.65 10.76
C ASP A 288 7.42 -16.22 9.70
N ARG A 289 6.47 -15.40 9.19
CA ARG A 289 5.60 -15.84 8.08
C ARG A 289 6.39 -16.13 6.80
N TYR A 290 7.35 -15.28 6.46
CA TYR A 290 8.22 -15.52 5.31
C TYR A 290 8.87 -16.90 5.37
N TYR A 291 9.55 -17.22 6.48
CA TYR A 291 10.27 -18.49 6.62
C TYR A 291 9.38 -19.73 6.86
N ARG A 292 8.10 -19.55 7.13
CA ARG A 292 7.14 -20.68 7.12
C ARG A 292 6.68 -21.07 5.72
N HIS A 293 6.84 -20.20 4.76
CA HIS A 293 6.37 -20.41 3.39
C HIS A 293 7.52 -20.66 2.41
N HIS A 294 8.76 -20.49 2.86
CA HIS A 294 10.02 -20.75 2.13
C HIS A 294 10.91 -21.72 2.91
#